data_82525d0af843a2f3e44d3a7366cd93e9
#
_entry.id   82525d0af843a2f3e44d3a7366cd93e9
#
_cell.length_a   1.000
_cell.length_b   1.000
_cell.length_c   1.000
_cell.angle_alpha   90.00
_cell.angle_beta   90.00
_cell.angle_gamma   90.00
#
_symmetry.space_group_name_H-M   'P 1'
#
loop_
_entity.id
_entity.type
_entity.pdbx_description
1 polymer ?
#
loop_
_entity_poly.entity_id
_entity_poly.type
_entity_poly.pdbx_seq_one_letter_code
_entity_poly.pdbx_strand_id
1 'polypeptide(L)'
;NHVKLPIGSPGQALKVVNGTGTWERLGEVAKVYYVAPGGKDDTGFGLTISAPFASIKYATQYILQDEANRAPATIFVSTGLYEEITPINVPAGVAIVGDELRSTTVKPRVGYETNDMFRVRNGCGIRNMTLQGMSGVLGTPDNYGAQIPNTGAYVALDPGSGPADTTVWITNKSTYVQNVTTIGTACIGMKVDGALHNGGNKSIVANDFTQVITDGIGMWCNADGKAELVSVFTYYAHIGYYCTAGGKIRATNGNNSYGKFGSFAEGELASETPITCTLNNRYYDAEAPVVYNNANKIFALGYTHAGEQYDDATFTITGSGSGVEVDNDFIEQRNASISEIRMLDPGDSSLPGGRGHLTGIRNSA
;
A
#
# COMPACT_ATOMS: atom_id res chain seq x y z
N ASN A 1 6.76 -62.65 -4.72
CA ASN A 1 5.40 -62.07 -4.83
C ASN A 1 5.55 -60.64 -5.40
N HIS A 2 5.11 -60.47 -6.66
CA HIS A 2 5.08 -59.15 -7.26
C HIS A 2 3.72 -58.49 -6.86
N VAL A 3 3.79 -57.48 -6.03
CA VAL A 3 2.58 -56.69 -5.71
C VAL A 3 2.38 -55.64 -6.80
N LYS A 4 1.30 -55.74 -7.52
CA LYS A 4 0.91 -54.76 -8.55
C LYS A 4 0.48 -53.48 -7.82
N LEU A 5 1.22 -52.38 -7.98
CA LEU A 5 0.76 -51.07 -7.53
C LEU A 5 -0.46 -50.64 -8.35
N PRO A 6 -1.55 -50.17 -7.72
CA PRO A 6 -2.67 -49.60 -8.45
C PRO A 6 -2.23 -48.37 -9.24
N ILE A 7 -2.90 -48.07 -10.33
CA ILE A 7 -2.65 -46.84 -11.09
C ILE A 7 -3.07 -45.65 -10.23
N GLY A 8 -2.20 -44.64 -10.07
CA GLY A 8 -2.51 -43.40 -9.37
C GLY A 8 -3.59 -42.58 -10.10
N SER A 9 -4.21 -41.65 -9.37
CA SER A 9 -5.13 -40.68 -9.95
C SER A 9 -4.40 -39.64 -10.78
N PRO A 10 -5.07 -38.97 -11.74
CA PRO A 10 -4.49 -37.88 -12.49
C PRO A 10 -3.85 -36.82 -11.56
N GLY A 11 -2.66 -36.36 -11.87
CA GLY A 11 -1.91 -35.40 -11.06
C GLY A 11 -1.09 -36.02 -9.90
N GLN A 12 -1.04 -37.34 -9.80
CA GLN A 12 -0.19 -38.04 -8.84
C GLN A 12 1.06 -38.59 -9.51
N ALA A 13 2.19 -38.54 -8.80
CA ALA A 13 3.43 -39.22 -9.16
C ALA A 13 3.76 -40.31 -8.14
N LEU A 14 4.36 -41.37 -8.62
CA LEU A 14 4.87 -42.43 -7.73
C LEU A 14 6.14 -41.91 -7.03
N LYS A 15 6.08 -41.86 -5.72
CA LYS A 15 7.22 -41.48 -4.87
C LYS A 15 7.55 -42.62 -3.92
N VAL A 16 8.82 -42.83 -3.68
CA VAL A 16 9.25 -43.80 -2.68
C VAL A 16 9.43 -43.08 -1.33
N VAL A 17 8.57 -43.44 -0.37
CA VAL A 17 8.63 -42.94 1.00
C VAL A 17 8.91 -44.12 1.93
N ASN A 18 9.99 -44.04 2.68
CA ASN A 18 10.42 -45.13 3.58
C ASN A 18 10.50 -46.51 2.92
N GLY A 19 11.00 -46.56 1.68
CA GLY A 19 11.14 -47.82 0.91
C GLY A 19 9.83 -48.33 0.28
N THR A 20 8.73 -47.65 0.45
CA THR A 20 7.43 -48.05 -0.12
C THR A 20 7.00 -47.06 -1.21
N GLY A 21 6.58 -47.57 -2.35
CA GLY A 21 6.01 -46.73 -3.43
C GLY A 21 4.61 -46.24 -3.02
N THR A 22 4.46 -44.92 -2.93
CA THR A 22 3.18 -44.24 -2.65
C THR A 22 2.86 -43.26 -3.75
N TRP A 23 1.55 -43.13 -4.08
CA TRP A 23 1.09 -42.12 -5.00
C TRP A 23 0.87 -40.82 -4.24
N GLU A 24 1.73 -39.83 -4.48
CA GLU A 24 1.55 -38.47 -3.98
C GLU A 24 1.12 -37.54 -5.11
N ARG A 25 0.26 -36.59 -4.80
CA ARG A 25 0.05 -35.45 -5.70
C ARG A 25 1.41 -34.78 -5.86
N LEU A 26 1.81 -34.60 -7.12
CA LEU A 26 2.87 -33.63 -7.43
C LEU A 26 2.44 -32.33 -6.80
N GLY A 27 3.30 -31.74 -5.96
CA GLY A 27 2.99 -30.47 -5.30
C GLY A 27 2.38 -29.53 -6.35
N GLU A 28 1.32 -28.84 -5.96
CA GLU A 28 0.51 -28.04 -6.89
C GLU A 28 1.45 -27.18 -7.76
N VAL A 29 1.54 -27.51 -9.01
CA VAL A 29 2.26 -26.70 -9.99
C VAL A 29 1.47 -25.42 -10.10
N ALA A 30 2.09 -24.28 -9.78
CA ALA A 30 1.45 -22.99 -9.93
C ALA A 30 0.87 -22.87 -11.34
N LYS A 31 -0.44 -22.67 -11.44
CA LYS A 31 -1.12 -22.52 -12.73
C LYS A 31 -0.75 -21.17 -13.35
N VAL A 32 -0.56 -21.15 -14.66
CA VAL A 32 -0.30 -19.92 -15.43
C VAL A 32 -1.50 -19.68 -16.33
N TYR A 33 -2.02 -18.46 -16.25
CA TYR A 33 -3.08 -17.97 -17.13
C TYR A 33 -2.53 -16.83 -17.97
N TYR A 34 -3.02 -16.70 -19.19
CA TYR A 34 -2.56 -15.71 -20.16
C TYR A 34 -3.68 -14.73 -20.49
N VAL A 35 -3.34 -13.44 -20.45
CA VAL A 35 -4.21 -12.34 -20.87
C VAL A 35 -3.49 -11.55 -21.95
N ALA A 36 -4.16 -11.28 -23.07
CA ALA A 36 -3.59 -10.48 -24.16
C ALA A 36 -4.67 -9.68 -24.89
N PRO A 37 -4.32 -8.53 -25.51
CA PRO A 37 -5.22 -7.83 -26.42
C PRO A 37 -5.64 -8.77 -27.57
N GLY A 38 -6.93 -8.77 -27.87
CA GLY A 38 -7.48 -9.71 -28.87
C GLY A 38 -7.76 -11.11 -28.37
N GLY A 39 -7.53 -11.39 -27.09
CA GLY A 39 -7.99 -12.59 -26.41
C GLY A 39 -9.51 -12.68 -26.32
N LYS A 40 -10.02 -13.72 -25.70
CA LYS A 40 -11.46 -13.94 -25.51
C LYS A 40 -11.78 -14.33 -24.07
N ASP A 41 -12.74 -13.66 -23.46
CA ASP A 41 -13.24 -13.97 -22.13
C ASP A 41 -14.32 -15.08 -22.22
N ASP A 42 -13.84 -16.31 -22.36
CA ASP A 42 -14.70 -17.50 -22.50
C ASP A 42 -14.01 -18.74 -21.93
N THR A 43 -14.80 -19.77 -21.62
CA THR A 43 -14.27 -21.07 -21.20
C THR A 43 -13.41 -21.71 -22.30
N GLY A 44 -12.27 -22.28 -21.91
CA GLY A 44 -11.29 -22.86 -22.84
C GLY A 44 -10.21 -21.89 -23.31
N PHE A 45 -10.32 -20.61 -22.94
CA PHE A 45 -9.26 -19.61 -23.13
C PHE A 45 -8.43 -19.43 -21.86
N GLY A 46 -7.35 -18.68 -21.96
CA GLY A 46 -6.46 -18.31 -20.85
C GLY A 46 -5.45 -19.35 -20.44
N LEU A 47 -5.56 -20.59 -20.86
CA LEU A 47 -4.66 -21.69 -20.47
C LEU A 47 -3.39 -21.77 -21.32
N THR A 48 -3.37 -21.14 -22.47
CA THR A 48 -2.23 -21.09 -23.38
C THR A 48 -2.02 -19.70 -23.94
N ILE A 49 -0.80 -19.37 -24.29
CA ILE A 49 -0.46 -18.07 -24.88
C ILE A 49 -1.13 -17.83 -26.25
N SER A 50 -1.48 -18.90 -26.98
CA SER A 50 -2.16 -18.82 -28.28
C SER A 50 -3.67 -18.62 -28.18
N ALA A 51 -4.25 -18.84 -27.01
CA ALA A 51 -5.66 -18.64 -26.72
C ALA A 51 -5.83 -17.91 -25.36
N PRO A 52 -5.42 -16.64 -25.23
CA PRO A 52 -5.47 -15.90 -23.98
C PRO A 52 -6.89 -15.42 -23.65
N PHE A 53 -7.14 -15.04 -22.39
CA PHE A 53 -8.27 -14.21 -22.03
C PHE A 53 -8.10 -12.79 -22.57
N ALA A 54 -9.20 -12.06 -22.70
CA ALA A 54 -9.19 -10.67 -23.14
C ALA A 54 -8.97 -9.68 -21.96
N SER A 55 -9.44 -10.02 -20.75
CA SER A 55 -9.38 -9.13 -19.59
C SER A 55 -8.75 -9.78 -18.36
N ILE A 56 -8.10 -8.95 -17.56
CA ILE A 56 -7.53 -9.36 -16.26
C ILE A 56 -8.66 -9.70 -15.30
N LYS A 57 -9.74 -8.93 -15.35
CA LYS A 57 -10.92 -9.18 -14.51
C LYS A 57 -11.51 -10.57 -14.75
N TYR A 58 -11.67 -10.97 -16.00
CA TYR A 58 -12.19 -12.30 -16.29
C TYR A 58 -11.24 -13.40 -15.79
N ALA A 59 -9.94 -13.25 -16.01
CA ALA A 59 -8.95 -14.19 -15.51
C ALA A 59 -9.04 -14.39 -13.99
N THR A 60 -9.16 -13.29 -13.22
CA THR A 60 -9.33 -13.38 -11.76
C THR A 60 -10.64 -14.03 -11.36
N GLN A 61 -11.74 -13.74 -12.06
CA GLN A 61 -13.05 -14.35 -11.81
C GLN A 61 -13.06 -15.85 -12.16
N TYR A 62 -12.39 -16.23 -13.23
CA TYR A 62 -12.24 -17.64 -13.64
C TYR A 62 -11.52 -18.43 -12.53
N ILE A 63 -10.46 -17.89 -11.94
CA ILE A 63 -9.75 -18.52 -10.82
C ILE A 63 -10.63 -18.60 -9.59
N LEU A 64 -11.46 -17.58 -9.30
CA LEU A 64 -12.33 -17.54 -8.13
C LEU A 64 -13.48 -18.56 -8.19
N GLN A 65 -14.00 -18.84 -9.37
CA GLN A 65 -15.16 -19.72 -9.59
C GLN A 65 -14.84 -21.20 -9.45
N ASP A 66 -13.59 -21.58 -9.68
CA ASP A 66 -13.16 -22.97 -9.62
C ASP A 66 -12.28 -23.22 -8.39
N GLU A 67 -12.83 -23.94 -7.39
CA GLU A 67 -12.07 -24.30 -6.19
C GLU A 67 -10.82 -25.12 -6.50
N ALA A 68 -10.85 -25.93 -7.56
CA ALA A 68 -9.69 -26.67 -8.02
C ALA A 68 -8.61 -25.74 -8.63
N ASN A 69 -8.98 -24.53 -9.04
CA ASN A 69 -8.09 -23.53 -9.60
C ASN A 69 -7.58 -22.50 -8.57
N ARG A 70 -8.01 -22.61 -7.29
CA ARG A 70 -7.54 -21.73 -6.20
C ARG A 70 -6.10 -22.00 -5.74
N ALA A 71 -5.39 -22.92 -6.36
CA ALA A 71 -3.94 -23.08 -6.16
C ALA A 71 -3.21 -21.78 -6.49
N PRO A 72 -2.01 -21.55 -5.93
CA PRO A 72 -1.18 -20.43 -6.32
C PRO A 72 -1.10 -20.34 -7.85
N ALA A 73 -1.45 -19.19 -8.38
CA ALA A 73 -1.54 -18.99 -9.83
C ALA A 73 -0.83 -17.70 -10.24
N THR A 74 -0.36 -17.67 -11.48
CA THR A 74 0.17 -16.46 -12.10
C THR A 74 -0.70 -16.11 -13.30
N ILE A 75 -1.16 -14.87 -13.38
CA ILE A 75 -1.79 -14.28 -14.55
C ILE A 75 -0.72 -13.49 -15.28
N PHE A 76 -0.29 -13.99 -16.43
CA PHE A 76 0.66 -13.29 -17.30
C PHE A 76 -0.11 -12.38 -18.26
N VAL A 77 0.20 -11.07 -18.20
CA VAL A 77 -0.47 -10.03 -18.96
C VAL A 77 0.47 -9.53 -20.05
N SER A 78 0.18 -9.85 -21.29
CA SER A 78 1.00 -9.44 -22.42
C SER A 78 0.99 -7.91 -22.60
N THR A 79 1.98 -7.41 -23.33
CA THR A 79 2.03 -6.02 -23.77
C THR A 79 0.70 -5.57 -24.38
N GLY A 80 0.20 -4.42 -23.94
CA GLY A 80 -1.05 -3.84 -24.45
C GLY A 80 -1.71 -2.86 -23.47
N LEU A 81 -2.82 -2.27 -23.94
CA LEU A 81 -3.68 -1.42 -23.16
C LEU A 81 -4.95 -2.18 -22.77
N TYR A 82 -5.20 -2.29 -21.48
CA TYR A 82 -6.36 -2.98 -20.91
C TYR A 82 -7.31 -1.99 -20.24
N GLU A 83 -8.53 -1.90 -20.77
CA GLU A 83 -9.62 -1.10 -20.19
C GLU A 83 -10.52 -2.00 -19.35
N GLU A 84 -10.37 -1.91 -18.04
CA GLU A 84 -11.00 -2.85 -17.10
C GLU A 84 -12.24 -2.25 -16.39
N ILE A 85 -13.22 -3.09 -16.15
CA ILE A 85 -14.33 -2.76 -15.25
C ILE A 85 -13.84 -3.01 -13.81
N THR A 86 -13.46 -1.94 -13.13
CA THR A 86 -12.96 -1.99 -11.75
C THR A 86 -14.10 -2.09 -10.72
N PRO A 87 -13.86 -2.63 -9.52
CA PRO A 87 -12.61 -3.23 -9.06
C PRO A 87 -12.35 -4.63 -9.64
N ILE A 88 -11.06 -4.98 -9.73
CA ILE A 88 -10.59 -6.32 -10.02
C ILE A 88 -10.25 -6.98 -8.68
N ASN A 89 -11.02 -7.96 -8.26
CA ASN A 89 -10.76 -8.72 -7.04
C ASN A 89 -9.74 -9.83 -7.32
N VAL A 90 -8.55 -9.70 -6.76
CA VAL A 90 -7.45 -10.66 -6.96
C VAL A 90 -7.55 -11.75 -5.89
N PRO A 91 -7.70 -13.03 -6.26
CA PRO A 91 -7.74 -14.12 -5.29
C PRO A 91 -6.43 -14.23 -4.51
N ALA A 92 -6.50 -14.67 -3.26
CA ALA A 92 -5.31 -14.90 -2.46
C ALA A 92 -4.31 -15.84 -3.14
N GLY A 93 -3.01 -15.51 -3.07
CA GLY A 93 -1.95 -16.30 -3.70
C GLY A 93 -1.83 -16.16 -5.22
N VAL A 94 -2.58 -15.25 -5.83
CA VAL A 94 -2.47 -14.97 -7.27
C VAL A 94 -1.53 -13.80 -7.53
N ALA A 95 -0.57 -14.01 -8.43
CA ALA A 95 0.29 -12.95 -8.96
C ALA A 95 -0.21 -12.50 -10.35
N ILE A 96 -0.31 -11.19 -10.55
CA ILE A 96 -0.54 -10.58 -11.87
C ILE A 96 0.78 -9.96 -12.32
N VAL A 97 1.30 -10.44 -13.43
CA VAL A 97 2.63 -10.08 -13.93
C VAL A 97 2.50 -9.57 -15.36
N GLY A 98 2.77 -8.29 -15.56
CA GLY A 98 2.88 -7.69 -16.88
C GLY A 98 4.17 -8.12 -17.58
N ASP A 99 4.11 -8.13 -18.87
CA ASP A 99 5.25 -8.46 -19.74
C ASP A 99 6.36 -7.40 -19.59
N GLU A 100 5.98 -6.11 -19.64
CA GLU A 100 6.92 -5.01 -19.51
C GLU A 100 6.25 -3.79 -18.86
N LEU A 101 6.99 -3.09 -18.00
CA LEU A 101 6.51 -1.98 -17.19
C LEU A 101 5.77 -0.88 -17.97
N ARG A 102 6.32 -0.45 -19.09
CA ARG A 102 5.79 0.70 -19.85
C ARG A 102 4.80 0.31 -20.92
N SER A 103 4.87 -0.90 -21.42
CA SER A 103 4.04 -1.37 -22.51
C SER A 103 2.86 -2.24 -22.08
N THR A 104 2.84 -2.68 -20.81
CA THR A 104 1.66 -3.31 -20.21
C THR A 104 0.92 -2.27 -19.36
N THR A 105 -0.18 -1.74 -19.87
CA THR A 105 -0.91 -0.63 -19.25
C THR A 105 -2.34 -1.05 -18.92
N VAL A 106 -2.75 -0.79 -17.67
CA VAL A 106 -4.12 -1.04 -17.19
C VAL A 106 -4.76 0.28 -16.80
N LYS A 107 -5.99 0.51 -17.25
CA LYS A 107 -6.80 1.67 -16.88
C LYS A 107 -8.25 1.27 -16.59
N PRO A 108 -8.97 2.01 -15.76
CA PRO A 108 -10.40 1.79 -15.61
C PRO A 108 -11.13 2.14 -16.92
N ARG A 109 -12.22 1.42 -17.19
CA ARG A 109 -13.18 1.81 -18.22
C ARG A 109 -13.88 3.09 -17.80
N VAL A 110 -14.33 3.88 -18.77
CA VAL A 110 -15.10 5.10 -18.55
C VAL A 110 -16.28 4.84 -17.59
N GLY A 111 -16.38 5.64 -16.53
CA GLY A 111 -17.38 5.53 -15.47
C GLY A 111 -16.94 4.67 -14.27
N TYR A 112 -15.71 4.14 -14.29
CA TYR A 112 -15.15 3.34 -13.21
C TYR A 112 -13.86 3.94 -12.62
N GLU A 113 -13.55 5.19 -12.92
CA GLU A 113 -12.29 5.86 -12.58
C GLU A 113 -12.13 6.11 -11.07
N THR A 114 -13.23 6.09 -10.33
CA THR A 114 -13.23 6.32 -8.87
C THR A 114 -13.19 5.05 -8.03
N ASN A 115 -13.30 3.88 -8.64
CA ASN A 115 -13.24 2.60 -7.90
C ASN A 115 -11.80 2.22 -7.59
N ASP A 116 -11.60 1.32 -6.60
CA ASP A 116 -10.31 0.61 -6.50
C ASP A 116 -10.01 -0.11 -7.83
N MET A 117 -8.75 -0.07 -8.27
CA MET A 117 -8.39 -0.82 -9.47
C MET A 117 -8.17 -2.31 -9.15
N PHE A 118 -7.22 -2.61 -8.27
CA PHE A 118 -6.97 -3.96 -7.77
C PHE A 118 -7.29 -4.05 -6.29
N ARG A 119 -8.22 -4.92 -5.93
CA ARG A 119 -8.41 -5.35 -4.55
C ARG A 119 -7.66 -6.65 -4.34
N VAL A 120 -6.56 -6.55 -3.61
CA VAL A 120 -5.64 -7.65 -3.38
C VAL A 120 -5.85 -8.27 -2.01
N ARG A 121 -5.42 -9.51 -1.87
CA ARG A 121 -5.46 -10.29 -0.63
C ARG A 121 -4.07 -10.77 -0.26
N ASN A 122 -3.94 -11.42 0.89
CA ASN A 122 -2.67 -11.96 1.33
C ASN A 122 -2.05 -12.90 0.28
N GLY A 123 -0.74 -12.76 0.09
CA GLY A 123 0.02 -13.55 -0.86
C GLY A 123 -0.15 -13.18 -2.33
N CYS A 124 -0.90 -12.11 -2.65
CA CYS A 124 -0.98 -11.60 -4.01
C CYS A 124 0.30 -10.90 -4.47
N GLY A 125 0.48 -10.78 -5.76
CA GLY A 125 1.54 -9.98 -6.37
C GLY A 125 1.03 -9.17 -7.55
N ILE A 126 1.46 -7.90 -7.66
CA ILE A 126 1.25 -7.04 -8.83
C ILE A 126 2.61 -6.58 -9.32
N ARG A 127 2.96 -6.88 -10.58
CA ARG A 127 4.31 -6.63 -11.08
C ARG A 127 4.35 -6.19 -12.54
N ASN A 128 5.39 -5.40 -12.87
CA ASN A 128 5.80 -5.07 -14.23
C ASN A 128 4.69 -4.43 -15.08
N MET A 129 3.99 -3.40 -14.57
CA MET A 129 2.94 -2.75 -15.33
C MET A 129 2.74 -1.29 -14.94
N THR A 130 2.16 -0.53 -15.85
CA THR A 130 1.68 0.82 -15.60
C THR A 130 0.17 0.80 -15.34
N LEU A 131 -0.25 1.39 -14.22
CA LEU A 131 -1.64 1.59 -13.83
C LEU A 131 -1.97 3.06 -14.00
N GLN A 132 -2.99 3.41 -14.77
CA GLN A 132 -3.29 4.80 -15.05
C GLN A 132 -4.79 5.08 -15.14
N GLY A 133 -5.16 6.36 -15.15
CA GLY A 133 -6.50 6.80 -15.50
C GLY A 133 -7.52 6.80 -14.35
N MET A 134 -7.10 6.53 -13.11
CA MET A 134 -7.97 6.87 -11.96
C MET A 134 -8.01 8.39 -11.82
N SER A 135 -9.20 8.92 -11.58
CA SER A 135 -9.42 10.36 -11.46
C SER A 135 -10.60 10.63 -10.54
N GLY A 136 -10.41 11.55 -9.61
CA GLY A 136 -11.40 11.97 -8.65
C GLY A 136 -11.28 13.43 -8.28
N VAL A 137 -11.77 13.75 -7.10
CA VAL A 137 -11.74 15.09 -6.51
C VAL A 137 -11.26 14.97 -5.06
N LEU A 138 -10.40 15.89 -4.63
CA LEU A 138 -10.03 15.98 -3.22
C LEU A 138 -11.25 16.37 -2.39
N GLY A 139 -11.38 15.74 -1.24
CA GLY A 139 -12.37 16.10 -0.23
C GLY A 139 -12.09 17.47 0.38
N THR A 140 -12.98 17.89 1.29
CA THR A 140 -12.76 19.10 2.09
C THR A 140 -11.53 18.92 2.97
N PRO A 141 -10.64 19.93 3.06
CA PRO A 141 -9.54 19.89 3.99
C PRO A 141 -10.04 19.71 5.42
N ASP A 142 -9.36 18.87 6.18
CA ASP A 142 -9.51 18.86 7.64
C ASP A 142 -8.87 20.12 8.27
N ASN A 143 -8.87 20.18 9.60
CA ASN A 143 -8.31 21.32 10.35
C ASN A 143 -6.79 21.50 10.14
N TYR A 144 -6.13 20.51 9.58
CA TYR A 144 -4.66 20.47 9.36
C TYR A 144 -4.31 20.53 7.88
N GLY A 145 -5.32 20.60 7.03
CA GLY A 145 -5.18 20.70 5.59
C GLY A 145 -4.98 19.36 4.88
N ALA A 146 -5.16 18.23 5.56
CA ALA A 146 -5.22 16.94 4.90
C ALA A 146 -6.52 16.79 4.12
N GLN A 147 -6.45 16.25 2.92
CA GLN A 147 -7.59 16.04 2.05
C GLN A 147 -7.55 14.62 1.50
N ILE A 148 -8.67 13.91 1.66
CA ILE A 148 -8.81 12.55 1.18
C ILE A 148 -9.55 12.60 -0.15
N PRO A 149 -9.02 12.00 -1.23
CA PRO A 149 -9.71 11.92 -2.49
C PRO A 149 -10.95 11.01 -2.39
N ASN A 150 -11.95 11.31 -3.21
CA ASN A 150 -13.19 10.51 -3.28
C ASN A 150 -13.04 9.23 -4.11
N THR A 151 -11.83 8.79 -4.38
CA THR A 151 -11.55 7.58 -5.15
C THR A 151 -11.10 6.43 -4.25
N GLY A 152 -11.10 5.22 -4.82
CA GLY A 152 -10.33 4.10 -4.33
C GLY A 152 -8.83 4.22 -4.63
N ALA A 153 -8.13 3.12 -4.46
CA ALA A 153 -6.69 3.00 -4.69
C ALA A 153 -6.36 2.16 -5.94
N TYR A 154 -5.21 2.43 -6.57
CA TYR A 154 -4.71 1.55 -7.62
C TYR A 154 -4.48 0.13 -7.09
N VAL A 155 -3.93 0.02 -5.88
CA VAL A 155 -3.80 -1.27 -5.18
C VAL A 155 -4.35 -1.13 -3.76
N ALA A 156 -5.46 -1.76 -3.47
CA ALA A 156 -6.07 -1.81 -2.16
C ALA A 156 -5.88 -3.20 -1.55
N LEU A 157 -5.18 -3.28 -0.41
CA LEU A 157 -5.18 -4.48 0.43
C LEU A 157 -6.47 -4.49 1.25
N ASP A 158 -7.52 -4.89 0.58
CA ASP A 158 -8.88 -4.86 1.05
C ASP A 158 -9.61 -6.05 0.45
N PRO A 159 -10.14 -6.99 1.25
CA PRO A 159 -10.93 -8.09 0.74
C PRO A 159 -12.22 -7.63 0.05
N GLY A 160 -12.63 -6.36 0.24
CA GLY A 160 -13.86 -5.82 -0.29
C GLY A 160 -15.11 -6.55 0.18
N SER A 161 -16.24 -6.28 -0.47
CA SER A 161 -17.51 -6.97 -0.23
C SER A 161 -17.62 -8.34 -0.93
N GLY A 162 -16.54 -8.83 -1.51
CA GLY A 162 -16.49 -10.16 -2.14
C GLY A 162 -16.56 -11.29 -1.11
N PRO A 163 -16.78 -12.52 -1.54
CA PRO A 163 -16.79 -13.66 -0.64
C PRO A 163 -15.47 -13.70 0.14
N ALA A 164 -15.57 -13.86 1.46
CA ALA A 164 -14.42 -13.95 2.32
C ALA A 164 -13.51 -15.08 1.82
N ASP A 165 -12.27 -14.76 1.54
CA ASP A 165 -11.29 -15.79 1.24
C ASP A 165 -10.89 -16.47 2.56
N THR A 166 -11.45 -17.62 2.79
CA THR A 166 -11.20 -18.42 3.98
C THR A 166 -9.97 -19.32 3.87
N THR A 167 -9.17 -19.16 2.80
CA THR A 167 -7.97 -19.96 2.60
C THR A 167 -6.89 -19.58 3.61
N VAL A 168 -6.89 -20.26 4.73
CA VAL A 168 -6.05 -20.01 5.92
C VAL A 168 -4.54 -20.10 5.63
N TRP A 169 -4.15 -20.89 4.64
CA TRP A 169 -2.74 -21.14 4.32
C TRP A 169 -1.97 -19.96 3.75
N ILE A 170 -2.66 -18.89 3.30
CA ILE A 170 -2.02 -17.70 2.71
C ILE A 170 -2.00 -16.52 3.69
N THR A 171 -2.63 -16.61 4.83
CA THR A 171 -2.83 -15.51 5.78
C THR A 171 -1.54 -14.89 6.31
N ASN A 172 -0.43 -15.60 6.24
CA ASN A 172 0.88 -15.15 6.75
C ASN A 172 1.78 -14.53 5.68
N LYS A 173 1.33 -14.44 4.42
CA LYS A 173 2.12 -13.85 3.34
C LYS A 173 1.62 -12.46 3.00
N SER A 174 2.50 -11.48 3.06
CA SER A 174 2.18 -10.11 2.61
C SER A 174 1.92 -10.06 1.10
N THR A 175 1.06 -9.17 0.69
CA THR A 175 0.93 -8.77 -0.72
C THR A 175 2.18 -8.02 -1.15
N TYR A 176 2.60 -8.24 -2.39
CA TYR A 176 3.83 -7.67 -2.94
C TYR A 176 3.56 -6.90 -4.24
N VAL A 177 3.89 -5.60 -4.24
CA VAL A 177 3.85 -4.75 -5.44
C VAL A 177 5.29 -4.48 -5.86
N GLN A 178 5.62 -4.74 -7.12
CA GLN A 178 7.00 -4.59 -7.58
C GLN A 178 7.08 -4.10 -9.02
N ASN A 179 7.98 -3.13 -9.26
CA ASN A 179 8.20 -2.56 -10.59
C ASN A 179 6.87 -2.14 -11.24
N VAL A 180 6.17 -1.22 -10.56
CA VAL A 180 4.88 -0.67 -10.99
C VAL A 180 4.96 0.84 -11.08
N THR A 181 4.25 1.42 -12.01
CA THR A 181 4.05 2.87 -12.09
C THR A 181 2.55 3.17 -12.03
N THR A 182 2.15 4.14 -11.19
CA THR A 182 0.78 4.67 -11.18
C THR A 182 0.74 6.10 -11.69
N ILE A 183 -0.30 6.45 -12.47
CA ILE A 183 -0.47 7.79 -13.03
C ILE A 183 -1.94 8.19 -12.89
N GLY A 184 -2.25 9.20 -12.06
CA GLY A 184 -3.63 9.62 -11.84
C GLY A 184 -3.76 10.99 -11.19
N THR A 185 -5.02 11.39 -10.96
CA THR A 185 -5.35 12.69 -10.36
C THR A 185 -6.37 12.48 -9.24
N ALA A 186 -6.13 13.10 -8.08
CA ALA A 186 -6.96 13.00 -6.89
C ALA A 186 -7.39 11.54 -6.61
N CYS A 187 -6.40 10.64 -6.56
CA CYS A 187 -6.59 9.22 -6.31
C CYS A 187 -5.53 8.69 -5.32
N ILE A 188 -5.63 7.42 -4.98
CA ILE A 188 -4.73 6.78 -4.01
C ILE A 188 -3.86 5.77 -4.73
N GLY A 189 -2.54 5.83 -4.53
CA GLY A 189 -1.60 4.86 -5.10
C GLY A 189 -1.76 3.47 -4.50
N MET A 190 -1.57 3.37 -3.19
CA MET A 190 -1.83 2.14 -2.43
C MET A 190 -2.58 2.43 -1.13
N LYS A 191 -3.42 1.48 -0.72
CA LYS A 191 -4.17 1.55 0.54
C LYS A 191 -4.12 0.24 1.29
N VAL A 192 -3.91 0.32 2.60
CA VAL A 192 -4.15 -0.77 3.55
C VAL A 192 -5.16 -0.30 4.58
N ASP A 193 -6.33 -0.92 4.61
CA ASP A 193 -7.31 -0.72 5.66
C ASP A 193 -7.37 -1.96 6.56
N GLY A 194 -6.72 -1.86 7.71
CA GLY A 194 -6.65 -2.97 8.64
C GLY A 194 -7.98 -3.38 9.27
N ALA A 195 -8.98 -2.49 9.27
CA ALA A 195 -10.32 -2.79 9.77
C ALA A 195 -11.06 -3.81 8.89
N LEU A 196 -10.71 -3.89 7.61
CA LEU A 196 -11.33 -4.80 6.66
C LEU A 196 -10.72 -6.20 6.67
N HIS A 197 -9.64 -6.40 7.43
CA HIS A 197 -8.96 -7.68 7.58
C HIS A 197 -9.38 -8.42 8.85
N ASN A 198 -10.24 -9.39 8.72
CA ASN A 198 -10.59 -10.31 9.79
C ASN A 198 -9.55 -11.44 9.91
N GLY A 199 -8.50 -11.18 10.66
CA GLY A 199 -7.37 -12.10 10.80
C GLY A 199 -6.40 -12.04 9.60
N GLY A 200 -5.26 -12.68 9.75
CA GLY A 200 -4.21 -12.67 8.74
C GLY A 200 -3.30 -11.44 8.78
N ASN A 201 -2.45 -11.31 7.78
CA ASN A 201 -1.45 -10.26 7.73
C ASN A 201 -2.02 -8.99 7.08
N LYS A 202 -2.12 -7.92 7.86
CA LYS A 202 -2.55 -6.59 7.42
C LYS A 202 -1.40 -5.79 6.80
N SER A 203 -0.56 -6.43 6.01
CA SER A 203 0.68 -5.84 5.52
C SER A 203 0.80 -5.92 4.01
N ILE A 204 1.24 -4.83 3.40
CA ILE A 204 1.64 -4.76 1.98
C ILE A 204 3.11 -4.39 1.89
N VAL A 205 3.80 -4.95 0.91
CA VAL A 205 5.19 -4.60 0.58
C VAL A 205 5.22 -4.02 -0.81
N ALA A 206 5.88 -2.89 -1.00
CA ALA A 206 6.14 -2.32 -2.32
C ALA A 206 7.64 -2.13 -2.52
N ASN A 207 8.12 -2.48 -3.72
CA ASN A 207 9.49 -2.27 -4.14
C ASN A 207 9.52 -1.74 -5.58
N ASP A 208 10.38 -0.75 -5.85
CA ASP A 208 10.51 -0.10 -7.16
C ASP A 208 9.13 0.37 -7.69
N PHE A 209 8.46 1.16 -6.89
CA PHE A 209 7.12 1.64 -7.20
C PHE A 209 7.12 3.16 -7.36
N THR A 210 6.86 3.62 -8.58
CA THR A 210 6.77 5.04 -8.91
C THR A 210 5.30 5.48 -8.98
N GLN A 211 4.96 6.54 -8.29
CA GLN A 211 3.61 7.08 -8.22
C GLN A 211 3.61 8.54 -8.69
N VAL A 212 2.97 8.82 -9.80
CA VAL A 212 2.73 10.17 -10.33
C VAL A 212 1.25 10.47 -10.11
N ILE A 213 0.93 11.02 -8.96
CA ILE A 213 -0.45 11.21 -8.50
C ILE A 213 -0.64 12.69 -8.17
N THR A 214 -1.22 13.43 -9.09
CA THR A 214 -1.53 14.85 -8.83
C THR A 214 -2.68 14.95 -7.84
N ASP A 215 -2.48 15.72 -6.75
CA ASP A 215 -3.51 16.00 -5.75
C ASP A 215 -4.15 14.75 -5.12
N GLY A 216 -3.38 13.70 -4.91
CA GLY A 216 -3.86 12.45 -4.31
C GLY A 216 -3.04 12.03 -3.10
N ILE A 217 -3.15 10.75 -2.75
CA ILE A 217 -2.39 10.12 -1.67
C ILE A 217 -1.52 9.02 -2.26
N GLY A 218 -0.23 9.05 -2.00
CA GLY A 218 0.68 8.00 -2.46
C GLY A 218 0.40 6.67 -1.77
N MET A 219 0.58 6.63 -0.46
CA MET A 219 0.29 5.46 0.36
C MET A 219 -0.57 5.83 1.56
N TRP A 220 -1.66 5.11 1.77
CA TRP A 220 -2.52 5.26 2.94
C TRP A 220 -2.60 3.98 3.75
N CYS A 221 -2.18 4.04 5.02
CA CYS A 221 -2.36 2.98 6.00
C CYS A 221 -3.36 3.41 7.06
N ASN A 222 -4.42 2.62 7.25
CA ASN A 222 -5.48 2.85 8.22
C ASN A 222 -5.70 1.63 9.12
N ALA A 223 -6.22 1.84 10.34
CA ALA A 223 -6.71 0.81 11.25
C ALA A 223 -5.72 -0.35 11.45
N ASP A 224 -4.54 -0.05 12.00
CA ASP A 224 -3.44 -1.00 12.23
C ASP A 224 -2.87 -1.66 10.97
N GLY A 225 -3.22 -1.19 9.79
CA GLY A 225 -2.60 -1.60 8.53
C GLY A 225 -1.09 -1.32 8.55
N LYS A 226 -0.33 -2.06 7.77
CA LYS A 226 1.14 -1.93 7.69
C LYS A 226 1.59 -1.84 6.24
N ALA A 227 2.59 -1.02 5.97
CA ALA A 227 3.27 -1.00 4.68
C ALA A 227 4.79 -0.94 4.87
N GLU A 228 5.49 -1.79 4.12
CA GLU A 228 6.93 -1.73 3.95
C GLU A 228 7.22 -1.24 2.53
N LEU A 229 7.85 -0.07 2.43
CA LEU A 229 8.11 0.62 1.17
C LEU A 229 9.60 0.68 0.92
N VAL A 230 10.07 0.10 -0.18
CA VAL A 230 11.47 0.10 -0.59
C VAL A 230 11.56 0.72 -1.98
N SER A 231 12.36 1.76 -2.16
CA SER A 231 12.47 2.47 -3.44
C SER A 231 11.10 2.89 -4.01
N VAL A 232 10.26 3.49 -3.15
CA VAL A 232 8.96 4.04 -3.55
C VAL A 232 9.07 5.54 -3.74
N PHE A 233 8.71 6.01 -4.93
CA PHE A 233 8.81 7.41 -5.32
C PHE A 233 7.42 7.97 -5.60
N THR A 234 7.04 9.03 -4.88
CA THR A 234 5.73 9.68 -5.04
C THR A 234 5.93 11.12 -5.48
N TYR A 235 5.24 11.52 -6.53
CA TYR A 235 5.33 12.85 -7.12
C TYR A 235 3.97 13.53 -7.18
N TYR A 236 3.94 14.82 -6.83
CA TYR A 236 2.79 15.74 -6.92
C TYR A 236 1.61 15.37 -6.02
N ALA A 237 1.77 14.40 -5.12
CA ALA A 237 0.69 13.98 -4.22
C ALA A 237 0.34 15.10 -3.22
N HIS A 238 -0.94 15.21 -2.88
CA HIS A 238 -1.35 16.04 -1.74
C HIS A 238 -0.69 15.51 -0.45
N ILE A 239 -0.71 14.17 -0.25
CA ILE A 239 0.01 13.51 0.85
C ILE A 239 0.80 12.34 0.26
N GLY A 240 2.11 12.32 0.45
CA GLY A 240 2.95 11.20 0.02
C GLY A 240 2.66 9.93 0.81
N TYR A 241 2.83 9.96 2.13
CA TYR A 241 2.54 8.86 3.04
C TYR A 241 1.55 9.30 4.11
N TYR A 242 0.45 8.58 4.25
CA TYR A 242 -0.63 8.90 5.17
C TYR A 242 -0.92 7.74 6.11
N CYS A 243 -0.88 7.99 7.42
CA CYS A 243 -1.21 7.03 8.45
C CYS A 243 -2.36 7.53 9.29
N THR A 244 -3.40 6.71 9.47
CA THR A 244 -4.58 7.01 10.30
C THR A 244 -4.92 5.81 11.17
N ALA A 245 -5.56 6.05 12.30
CA ALA A 245 -6.09 5.01 13.21
C ALA A 245 -5.10 3.86 13.48
N GLY A 246 -3.86 4.19 13.87
CA GLY A 246 -2.83 3.20 14.19
C GLY A 246 -2.13 2.57 12.99
N GLY A 247 -2.40 3.03 11.78
CA GLY A 247 -1.69 2.59 10.58
C GLY A 247 -0.19 2.86 10.65
N LYS A 248 0.63 2.04 9.98
CA LYS A 248 2.09 2.07 10.07
C LYS A 248 2.73 1.98 8.71
N ILE A 249 3.57 2.94 8.37
CA ILE A 249 4.37 2.93 7.16
C ILE A 249 5.85 2.95 7.54
N ARG A 250 6.61 2.03 6.96
CA ARG A 250 8.06 2.04 7.00
C ARG A 250 8.58 2.20 5.59
N ALA A 251 9.33 3.27 5.36
CA ALA A 251 9.86 3.60 4.03
C ALA A 251 11.39 3.64 4.06
N THR A 252 12.00 3.09 3.02
CA THR A 252 13.45 3.03 2.86
C THR A 252 13.79 3.34 1.41
N ASN A 253 14.79 4.21 1.20
CA ASN A 253 15.31 4.54 -0.12
C ASN A 253 14.23 5.05 -1.11
N GLY A 254 13.27 5.81 -0.60
CA GLY A 254 12.20 6.42 -1.41
C GLY A 254 12.23 7.95 -1.32
N ASN A 255 11.34 8.58 -2.05
CA ASN A 255 11.20 10.02 -2.04
C ASN A 255 9.76 10.45 -2.30
N ASN A 256 9.32 11.52 -1.61
CA ASN A 256 8.09 12.24 -1.87
C ASN A 256 8.45 13.66 -2.34
N SER A 257 8.10 14.02 -3.56
CA SER A 257 8.50 15.28 -4.17
C SER A 257 7.32 16.03 -4.78
N TYR A 258 7.44 17.34 -4.76
CA TYR A 258 6.52 18.28 -5.40
C TYR A 258 5.06 18.15 -4.91
N GLY A 259 4.84 17.57 -3.75
CA GLY A 259 3.54 17.47 -3.10
C GLY A 259 3.37 18.49 -1.98
N LYS A 260 2.21 18.47 -1.31
CA LYS A 260 1.94 19.37 -0.19
C LYS A 260 2.52 18.83 1.12
N PHE A 261 2.30 17.53 1.39
CA PHE A 261 2.83 16.85 2.56
C PHE A 261 3.66 15.63 2.14
N GLY A 262 4.90 15.54 2.57
CA GLY A 262 5.71 14.32 2.34
C GLY A 262 5.17 13.14 3.14
N SER A 263 4.84 13.37 4.41
CA SER A 263 4.22 12.39 5.29
C SER A 263 3.26 13.09 6.24
N PHE A 264 2.14 12.41 6.53
CA PHE A 264 1.14 12.91 7.45
C PHE A 264 0.63 11.73 8.31
N ALA A 265 0.51 11.93 9.61
CA ALA A 265 -0.04 10.93 10.51
C ALA A 265 -1.03 11.55 11.46
N GLU A 266 -2.17 10.89 11.60
CA GLU A 266 -3.20 11.22 12.58
C GLU A 266 -3.21 10.17 13.69
N GLY A 267 -3.70 10.57 14.86
CA GLY A 267 -3.80 9.70 16.03
C GLY A 267 -4.68 8.46 15.85
N GLU A 268 -4.73 7.63 16.84
CA GLU A 268 -5.48 6.38 16.83
C GLU A 268 -6.98 6.60 17.03
N LEU A 269 -7.36 7.61 17.81
CA LEU A 269 -8.75 7.89 18.16
C LEU A 269 -9.24 9.11 17.39
N ALA A 270 -10.39 9.00 16.74
CA ALA A 270 -11.05 10.11 16.04
C ALA A 270 -11.41 11.30 16.98
N SER A 271 -11.44 11.05 18.30
CA SER A 271 -11.68 12.08 19.33
C SER A 271 -10.41 12.82 19.76
N GLU A 272 -9.23 12.39 19.31
CA GLU A 272 -7.99 13.10 19.62
C GLU A 272 -7.92 14.39 18.83
N THR A 273 -7.65 15.46 19.55
CA THR A 273 -7.32 16.74 18.92
C THR A 273 -5.83 16.74 18.61
N PRO A 274 -5.43 16.80 17.34
CA PRO A 274 -4.04 16.91 17.00
C PRO A 274 -3.40 18.13 17.67
N ILE A 275 -2.17 17.99 18.13
CA ILE A 275 -1.43 19.07 18.75
C ILE A 275 -0.88 19.97 17.65
N THR A 276 -1.10 21.25 17.75
CA THR A 276 -0.47 22.25 16.90
C THR A 276 0.74 22.82 17.64
N CYS A 277 1.87 22.82 16.99
CA CYS A 277 3.07 23.48 17.49
C CYS A 277 3.30 24.76 16.72
N THR A 278 3.29 25.87 17.38
CA THR A 278 3.63 27.18 16.81
C THR A 278 4.98 27.61 17.37
N LEU A 279 5.91 27.92 16.47
CA LEU A 279 7.20 28.50 16.81
C LEU A 279 7.10 30.01 16.70
N ASN A 280 7.27 30.69 17.80
CA ASN A 280 7.29 32.14 17.81
C ASN A 280 8.74 32.62 17.65
N ASN A 281 8.99 33.48 16.69
CA ASN A 281 10.27 34.11 16.48
C ASN A 281 10.16 35.62 16.33
N ARG A 282 11.27 36.26 16.11
CA ARG A 282 11.34 37.70 15.96
C ARG A 282 10.71 38.23 14.65
N TYR A 283 10.64 37.42 13.61
CA TYR A 283 10.24 37.84 12.28
C TYR A 283 9.09 37.03 11.66
N TYR A 284 9.08 35.72 11.87
CA TYR A 284 8.09 34.81 11.32
C TYR A 284 7.70 33.73 12.31
N ASP A 285 6.44 33.43 12.38
CA ASP A 285 5.97 32.26 13.10
C ASP A 285 6.04 31.02 12.19
N ALA A 286 6.68 29.98 12.68
CA ALA A 286 6.70 28.70 11.97
C ALA A 286 5.56 27.83 12.47
N GLU A 287 4.80 27.26 11.57
CA GLU A 287 3.73 26.33 11.86
C GLU A 287 4.16 24.90 11.51
N ALA A 288 3.95 24.00 12.42
CA ALA A 288 4.30 22.60 12.24
C ALA A 288 3.11 21.68 12.53
N PRO A 289 2.73 20.83 11.58
CA PRO A 289 1.82 19.74 11.89
C PRO A 289 2.51 18.72 12.80
N VAL A 290 1.78 18.20 13.75
CA VAL A 290 2.26 17.27 14.76
C VAL A 290 1.81 15.86 14.40
N VAL A 291 2.72 14.92 14.51
CA VAL A 291 2.49 13.51 14.22
C VAL A 291 2.39 12.72 15.52
N TYR A 292 1.34 11.96 15.69
CA TYR A 292 1.11 11.13 16.86
C TYR A 292 1.41 9.66 16.65
N ASN A 293 1.60 8.96 17.76
CA ASN A 293 1.46 7.52 17.83
C ASN A 293 0.15 7.12 18.54
N ASN A 294 -0.14 5.83 18.56
CA ASN A 294 -1.34 5.24 19.18
C ASN A 294 -1.46 5.42 20.71
N ALA A 295 -0.49 6.01 21.36
CA ALA A 295 -0.50 6.23 22.81
C ALA A 295 -0.69 7.70 23.16
N ASN A 296 -1.26 8.50 22.29
CA ASN A 296 -1.46 9.94 22.44
C ASN A 296 -0.15 10.70 22.69
N LYS A 297 0.95 10.19 22.17
CA LYS A 297 2.26 10.82 22.31
C LYS A 297 2.70 11.42 21.00
N ILE A 298 3.28 12.60 21.06
CA ILE A 298 3.92 13.22 19.91
C ILE A 298 5.12 12.36 19.53
N PHE A 299 5.15 11.95 18.28
CA PHE A 299 6.20 11.11 17.76
C PHE A 299 7.23 11.89 16.95
N ALA A 300 6.78 12.85 16.17
CA ALA A 300 7.62 13.76 15.41
C ALA A 300 6.86 15.07 15.15
N LEU A 301 7.59 16.15 15.01
CA LEU A 301 7.09 17.41 14.51
C LEU A 301 7.65 17.63 13.10
N GLY A 302 6.76 17.81 12.13
CA GLY A 302 7.14 18.35 10.84
C GLY A 302 6.99 19.88 10.87
N TYR A 303 7.50 20.57 9.91
CA TYR A 303 7.26 22.00 9.74
C TYR A 303 6.90 22.30 8.28
N THR A 304 5.97 23.22 8.09
CA THR A 304 5.58 23.71 6.76
C THR A 304 6.42 24.91 6.32
N HIS A 305 6.96 25.62 7.30
CA HIS A 305 7.80 26.79 7.09
C HIS A 305 8.90 26.82 8.16
N ALA A 306 10.15 26.83 7.73
CA ALA A 306 11.29 26.77 8.66
C ALA A 306 11.52 28.07 9.44
N GLY A 307 10.99 29.19 8.96
CA GLY A 307 11.27 30.51 9.48
C GLY A 307 12.71 30.95 9.26
N GLU A 308 13.03 32.11 9.74
CA GLU A 308 14.38 32.71 9.60
C GLU A 308 14.75 33.56 10.83
N GLN A 309 16.03 33.69 11.09
CA GLN A 309 16.61 34.61 12.07
C GLN A 309 16.15 34.39 13.53
N TYR A 310 16.04 33.13 13.94
CA TYR A 310 15.79 32.80 15.33
C TYR A 310 17.03 33.08 16.18
N ASP A 311 16.88 33.96 17.16
CA ASP A 311 17.91 34.15 18.22
C ASP A 311 17.63 33.19 19.38
N ASP A 312 16.35 33.01 19.68
CA ASP A 312 15.83 32.09 20.69
C ASP A 312 14.42 31.67 20.25
N ALA A 313 14.09 30.42 20.39
CA ALA A 313 12.82 29.89 19.94
C ALA A 313 11.96 29.44 21.13
N THR A 314 10.77 29.97 21.23
CA THR A 314 9.77 29.52 22.20
C THR A 314 8.74 28.67 21.46
N PHE A 315 8.53 27.46 21.98
CA PHE A 315 7.53 26.55 21.44
C PHE A 315 6.22 26.67 22.25
N THR A 316 5.15 27.03 21.56
CA THR A 316 3.80 26.96 22.13
C THR A 316 3.11 25.74 21.57
N ILE A 317 2.76 24.81 22.46
CA ILE A 317 2.07 23.58 22.12
C ILE A 317 0.64 23.68 22.64
N THR A 318 -0.33 23.53 21.75
CA THR A 318 -1.75 23.55 22.09
C THR A 318 -2.38 22.21 21.70
N GLY A 319 -3.25 21.69 22.54
CA GLY A 319 -3.91 20.40 22.32
C GLY A 319 -4.42 19.78 23.61
N SER A 320 -4.91 18.58 23.54
CA SER A 320 -5.45 17.85 24.71
C SER A 320 -4.38 17.07 25.50
N GLY A 321 -3.16 17.00 25.00
CA GLY A 321 -2.05 16.29 25.63
C GLY A 321 -1.29 17.12 26.67
N SER A 322 -0.44 16.47 27.45
CA SER A 322 0.44 17.08 28.45
C SER A 322 1.81 16.41 28.47
N GLY A 323 2.80 17.07 29.09
CA GLY A 323 4.12 16.48 29.28
C GLY A 323 5.00 16.43 28.05
N VAL A 324 4.78 17.34 27.11
CA VAL A 324 5.63 17.49 25.93
C VAL A 324 6.76 18.44 26.25
N GLU A 325 7.98 17.96 26.04
CA GLU A 325 9.19 18.77 26.11
C GLU A 325 9.86 18.76 24.73
N VAL A 326 10.28 19.93 24.26
CA VAL A 326 10.95 20.10 22.97
C VAL A 326 12.40 20.49 23.24
N ASP A 327 13.31 19.79 22.58
CA ASP A 327 14.72 20.11 22.61
C ASP A 327 15.01 21.27 21.63
N ASN A 328 15.62 22.33 22.12
CA ASN A 328 15.89 23.56 21.34
C ASN A 328 17.29 23.59 20.71
N ASP A 329 18.08 22.52 20.88
CA ASP A 329 19.50 22.53 20.50
C ASP A 329 19.79 22.46 18.99
N PHE A 330 18.74 22.48 18.13
CA PHE A 330 18.94 22.34 16.67
C PHE A 330 18.37 23.48 15.84
N ILE A 331 18.44 24.67 16.37
CA ILE A 331 18.33 25.85 15.52
C ILE A 331 19.60 25.91 14.66
N GLU A 332 19.43 25.75 13.37
CA GLU A 332 20.58 25.78 12.48
C GLU A 332 21.20 27.17 12.45
N GLN A 333 22.47 27.27 12.83
CA GLN A 333 23.17 28.55 12.94
C GLN A 333 23.38 29.28 11.61
N ARG A 334 23.12 28.66 10.49
CA ARG A 334 23.46 29.16 9.15
C ARG A 334 22.41 30.07 8.53
N ASN A 335 21.34 30.33 8.96
CA ASN A 335 20.33 31.34 8.67
C ASN A 335 19.34 31.43 9.80
N ALA A 336 19.71 30.88 10.97
CA ALA A 336 18.83 30.74 12.10
C ALA A 336 17.45 30.12 11.68
N SER A 337 17.47 29.17 10.78
CA SER A 337 16.29 28.41 10.35
C SER A 337 16.23 27.08 11.07
N ILE A 338 15.04 26.56 11.26
CA ILE A 338 14.85 25.26 11.93
C ILE A 338 15.10 24.14 10.94
N SER A 339 16.13 23.33 11.20
CA SER A 339 16.48 22.17 10.38
C SER A 339 15.80 20.88 10.85
N GLU A 340 15.50 20.78 12.14
CA GLU A 340 14.89 19.59 12.73
C GLU A 340 14.20 19.98 14.04
N ILE A 341 13.11 19.31 14.37
CA ILE A 341 12.47 19.37 15.68
C ILE A 341 12.48 17.96 16.26
N ARG A 342 13.14 17.79 17.39
CA ARG A 342 13.22 16.51 18.10
C ARG A 342 12.38 16.54 19.35
N MET A 343 11.84 15.40 19.70
CA MET A 343 11.22 15.18 20.99
C MET A 343 12.23 14.58 21.95
N LEU A 344 12.36 15.16 23.14
CA LEU A 344 13.28 14.68 24.19
C LEU A 344 12.83 13.33 24.77
N ASP A 345 11.53 13.11 24.85
CA ASP A 345 10.95 11.82 25.25
C ASP A 345 9.87 11.39 24.27
N PRO A 346 10.21 10.52 23.31
CA PRO A 346 9.23 10.00 22.35
C PRO A 346 8.21 9.03 23.00
N GLY A 347 8.24 8.87 24.31
CA GLY A 347 7.29 8.11 25.09
C GLY A 347 7.63 6.65 25.30
N ASP A 348 7.11 6.14 26.40
CA ASP A 348 7.34 4.80 26.91
C ASP A 348 7.00 3.71 25.87
N SER A 349 8.01 2.91 25.59
CA SER A 349 7.92 1.79 24.65
C SER A 349 7.14 0.59 25.19
N SER A 350 6.68 0.65 26.43
CA SER A 350 6.10 -0.48 27.16
C SER A 350 4.58 -0.61 27.04
N LEU A 351 3.87 0.35 26.42
CA LEU A 351 2.42 0.27 26.29
C LEU A 351 1.99 -0.70 25.18
N PRO A 352 1.05 -1.61 25.47
CA PRO A 352 0.53 -2.52 24.46
C PRO A 352 -0.38 -1.77 23.51
N GLY A 353 -0.07 -1.83 22.25
CA GLY A 353 -0.83 -1.22 21.16
C GLY A 353 0.13 -0.76 20.09
N GLY A 354 -0.06 -1.28 18.90
CA GLY A 354 0.82 -1.09 17.78
C GLY A 354 1.27 0.36 17.59
N ARG A 355 2.53 0.56 17.52
CA ARG A 355 3.17 1.87 17.39
C ARG A 355 3.30 2.24 15.94
N GLY A 356 2.73 3.38 15.55
CA GLY A 356 3.10 4.02 14.30
C GLY A 356 4.52 4.58 14.41
N HIS A 357 5.49 3.99 13.74
CA HIS A 357 6.83 4.55 13.63
C HIS A 357 6.97 5.25 12.29
N LEU A 358 7.11 6.57 12.31
CA LEU A 358 7.78 7.31 11.26
C LEU A 358 9.24 7.47 11.69
N THR A 359 10.12 6.61 11.21
CA THR A 359 11.55 6.76 11.43
C THR A 359 12.15 7.45 10.22
N GLY A 360 12.67 8.64 10.43
CA GLY A 360 13.56 9.33 9.50
C GLY A 360 12.87 10.22 8.47
N ILE A 361 12.35 11.37 8.91
CA ILE A 361 12.22 12.52 8.02
C ILE A 361 13.52 13.30 8.13
N ARG A 362 14.42 13.12 7.18
CA ARG A 362 15.50 14.08 6.94
C ARG A 362 15.10 14.89 5.73
N ASN A 363 14.82 16.17 5.91
CA ASN A 363 14.89 17.09 4.79
C ASN A 363 16.37 17.41 4.57
N SER A 364 16.95 16.84 3.53
CA SER A 364 18.15 17.39 2.94
C SER A 364 17.74 18.54 2.03
N ALA A 365 18.21 19.73 2.33
CA ALA A 365 18.10 20.89 1.46
C ALA A 365 18.67 20.60 0.06
#